data_001357cca7178d42983e8b36e9f9bbc8
#
_entry.id   001357cca7178d42983e8b36e9f9bbc8
#
_cell.length_a   1.000
_cell.length_b   1.000
_cell.length_c   1.000
_cell.angle_alpha   90.00
_cell.angle_beta   90.00
_cell.angle_gamma   90.00
#
_symmetry.space_group_name_H-M   'P 1'
#
loop_
_entity.id
_entity.type
_entity.pdbx_description
1 polymer ?
#
loop_
_entity_poly.entity_id
_entity_poly.type
_entity_poly.pdbx_seq_one_letter_code
_entity_poly.pdbx_strand_id
1 'polypeptide(L)'
;MTPVGGTVTVKVMNWREADLVELQVVGSGSVNWKKVLGALKAGQWTWAKVPQGKNCHVDLRGKYADGKSADVSNIDICADKTVDLVN
;
A
#
# COMPACT_ATOMS: atom_id res chain seq x y z
N MET A 1 5.29 9.68 24.83
CA MET A 1 5.62 10.48 23.66
C MET A 1 5.41 9.65 22.40
N THR A 2 4.76 10.23 21.42
CA THR A 2 4.49 9.51 20.18
C THR A 2 5.72 9.56 19.28
N PRO A 3 6.24 8.43 18.83
CA PRO A 3 7.37 8.44 17.92
C PRO A 3 7.00 9.08 16.57
N VAL A 4 7.95 9.81 16.01
CA VAL A 4 7.82 10.35 14.68
C VAL A 4 7.87 9.19 13.70
N GLY A 5 6.99 9.18 12.70
CA GLY A 5 7.00 8.14 11.71
C GLY A 5 6.35 6.84 12.16
N GLY A 6 5.34 6.91 13.02
CA GLY A 6 4.56 5.74 13.38
C GLY A 6 3.90 5.08 12.17
N THR A 7 3.22 3.97 12.39
CA THR A 7 2.51 3.27 11.32
C THR A 7 1.02 3.55 11.39
N VAL A 8 0.39 3.49 10.22
CA VAL A 8 -1.06 3.60 10.08
C VAL A 8 -1.58 2.27 9.52
N THR A 9 -2.61 1.72 10.16
CA THR A 9 -3.26 0.51 9.64
C THR A 9 -4.26 0.92 8.58
N VAL A 10 -4.09 0.37 7.38
CA VAL A 10 -4.99 0.63 6.26
C VAL A 10 -5.59 -0.68 5.76
N LYS A 11 -6.79 -0.59 5.22
CA LYS A 11 -7.45 -1.73 4.59
C LYS A 11 -7.03 -1.77 3.12
N VAL A 12 -6.48 -2.90 2.69
CA VAL A 12 -6.07 -3.11 1.31
C VAL A 12 -7.02 -4.11 0.67
N MET A 13 -7.66 -3.73 -0.41
CA MET A 13 -8.57 -4.58 -1.16
C MET A 13 -8.02 -4.83 -2.56
N ASN A 14 -7.94 -6.09 -2.94
CA ASN A 14 -7.48 -6.48 -4.27
C ASN A 14 -8.70 -6.72 -5.16
N TRP A 15 -9.07 -5.71 -5.93
CA TRP A 15 -10.20 -5.78 -6.88
C TRP A 15 -9.79 -6.32 -8.25
N ARG A 16 -8.50 -6.62 -8.44
CA ARG A 16 -8.02 -7.17 -9.71
C ARG A 16 -8.32 -8.65 -9.79
N GLU A 17 -8.28 -9.18 -11.01
CA GLU A 17 -8.50 -10.61 -11.25
C GLU A 17 -7.28 -11.45 -10.94
N ALA A 18 -6.10 -10.85 -10.84
CA ALA A 18 -4.86 -11.54 -10.54
C ALA A 18 -4.53 -11.43 -9.05
N ASP A 19 -3.83 -12.44 -8.53
CA ASP A 19 -3.37 -12.43 -7.14
C ASP A 19 -2.25 -11.40 -6.98
N LEU A 20 -2.30 -10.63 -5.90
CA LEU A 20 -1.21 -9.76 -5.50
C LEU A 20 -0.09 -10.60 -4.91
N VAL A 21 1.13 -10.37 -5.38
CA VAL A 21 2.32 -11.05 -4.86
C VAL A 21 2.97 -10.23 -3.75
N GLU A 22 3.03 -8.92 -3.93
CA GLU A 22 3.72 -8.04 -3.00
C GLU A 22 3.17 -6.62 -3.14
N LEU A 23 3.03 -5.93 -2.01
CA LEU A 23 2.69 -4.51 -1.98
C LEU A 23 3.84 -3.76 -1.32
N GLN A 24 4.34 -2.75 -2.01
CA GLN A 24 5.42 -1.89 -1.54
C GLN A 24 4.92 -0.47 -1.33
N VAL A 25 5.56 0.24 -0.43
CA VAL A 25 5.23 1.62 -0.13
C VAL A 25 6.50 2.47 -0.09
N VAL A 26 6.34 3.71 -0.49
CA VAL A 26 7.39 4.72 -0.34
C VAL A 26 6.72 6.04 0.02
N GLY A 27 7.37 6.85 0.85
CA GLY A 27 6.88 8.22 1.10
C GLY A 27 6.92 9.01 -0.20
N SER A 28 5.89 9.80 -0.46
CA SER A 28 5.83 10.62 -1.68
C SER A 28 7.07 11.50 -1.79
N GLY A 29 7.74 11.41 -2.92
CA GLY A 29 9.00 12.11 -3.16
C GLY A 29 10.24 11.37 -2.71
N SER A 30 10.10 10.19 -2.12
CA SER A 30 11.23 9.35 -1.72
C SER A 30 11.41 8.21 -2.72
N VAL A 31 12.56 7.51 -2.61
CA VAL A 31 12.86 6.35 -3.46
C VAL A 31 13.08 5.07 -2.67
N ASN A 32 12.90 5.11 -1.36
CA ASN A 32 13.17 3.97 -0.49
C ASN A 32 11.91 3.14 -0.29
N TRP A 33 11.66 2.23 -1.22
CA TRP A 33 10.49 1.35 -1.18
C TRP A 33 10.62 0.30 -0.07
N LYS A 34 9.50 0.04 0.60
CA LYS A 34 9.42 -0.98 1.64
C LYS A 34 8.24 -1.90 1.37
N LYS A 35 8.43 -3.19 1.56
CA LYS A 35 7.36 -4.16 1.47
C LYS A 35 6.48 -4.06 2.71
N VAL A 36 5.17 -3.89 2.51
CA VAL A 36 4.20 -3.80 3.60
C VAL A 36 3.21 -4.95 3.61
N LEU A 37 3.13 -5.71 2.51
CA LEU A 37 2.18 -6.80 2.39
C LEU A 37 2.75 -7.84 1.43
N GLY A 38 2.54 -9.12 1.76
CA GLY A 38 2.85 -10.22 0.86
C GLY A 38 1.65 -10.56 -0.03
N ALA A 39 1.38 -11.85 -0.22
CA ALA A 39 0.34 -12.30 -1.13
C ALA A 39 -1.06 -11.92 -0.63
N LEU A 40 -1.89 -11.47 -1.57
CA LEU A 40 -3.32 -11.21 -1.33
C LEU A 40 -4.10 -11.67 -2.55
N LYS A 41 -4.93 -12.67 -2.38
CA LYS A 41 -5.67 -13.26 -3.50
C LYS A 41 -6.67 -12.29 -4.10
N ALA A 42 -6.97 -12.51 -5.37
CA ALA A 42 -7.98 -11.73 -6.08
C ALA A 42 -9.31 -11.72 -5.33
N GLY A 43 -9.90 -10.56 -5.17
CA GLY A 43 -11.17 -10.39 -4.47
C GLY A 43 -11.08 -10.39 -2.95
N GLN A 44 -9.88 -10.56 -2.40
CA GLN A 44 -9.67 -10.58 -0.96
C GLN A 44 -9.20 -9.22 -0.45
N TRP A 45 -9.30 -9.03 0.86
CA TRP A 45 -8.81 -7.83 1.51
C TRP A 45 -8.09 -8.19 2.82
N THR A 46 -7.23 -7.30 3.27
CA THR A 46 -6.53 -7.46 4.54
C THR A 46 -6.13 -6.10 5.10
N TRP A 47 -5.72 -6.10 6.36
CA TRP A 47 -5.13 -4.92 6.97
C TRP A 47 -3.64 -4.92 6.74
N ALA A 48 -3.08 -3.75 6.45
CA ALA A 48 -1.65 -3.57 6.30
C ALA A 48 -1.19 -2.38 7.14
N LYS A 49 0.00 -2.50 7.72
CA LYS A 49 0.61 -1.41 8.45
C LYS A 49 1.55 -0.67 7.53
N VAL A 50 1.28 0.60 7.32
CA VAL A 50 2.01 1.44 6.37
C VAL A 50 2.75 2.51 7.16
N PRO A 51 4.07 2.69 6.94
CA PRO A 51 4.82 3.76 7.60
C PRO A 51 4.23 5.12 7.23
N GLN A 52 3.96 5.92 8.23
CA GLN A 52 3.30 7.21 8.06
C GLN A 52 4.19 8.25 7.39
N GLY A 53 5.48 8.24 7.68
CA GLY A 53 6.37 9.28 7.20
C GLY A 53 6.07 10.62 7.85
N LYS A 54 6.41 11.69 7.15
CA LYS A 54 6.28 13.05 7.70
C LYS A 54 4.89 13.65 7.52
N ASN A 55 4.19 13.29 6.45
CA ASN A 55 2.95 13.97 6.07
C ASN A 55 1.85 13.01 5.64
N CYS A 56 1.97 11.75 5.93
CA CYS A 56 0.99 10.71 5.60
C CYS A 56 0.78 10.49 4.10
N HIS A 57 1.49 11.19 3.22
CA HIS A 57 1.37 10.99 1.78
C HIS A 57 2.36 9.94 1.32
N VAL A 58 1.86 8.88 0.71
CA VAL A 58 2.68 7.76 0.26
C VAL A 58 2.31 7.34 -1.15
N ASP A 59 3.26 6.69 -1.82
CA ASP A 59 3.02 6.00 -3.08
C ASP A 59 3.04 4.50 -2.81
N LEU A 60 2.18 3.78 -3.50
CA LEU A 60 2.06 2.33 -3.36
C LEU A 60 2.29 1.66 -4.71
N ARG A 61 2.94 0.51 -4.67
CA ARG A 61 3.16 -0.32 -5.86
C ARG A 61 2.82 -1.77 -5.54
N GLY A 62 1.85 -2.32 -6.26
CA GLY A 62 1.48 -3.72 -6.16
C GLY A 62 2.06 -4.51 -7.31
N LYS A 63 2.69 -5.63 -7.02
CA LYS A 63 3.17 -6.58 -8.02
C LYS A 63 2.25 -7.78 -8.04
N TYR A 64 1.84 -8.20 -9.21
CA TYR A 64 0.84 -9.24 -9.40
C TYR A 64 1.42 -10.49 -10.05
N ALA A 65 0.74 -11.61 -9.82
CA ALA A 65 1.18 -12.91 -10.31
C ALA A 65 1.20 -13.00 -11.85
N ASP A 66 0.42 -12.15 -12.53
CA ASP A 66 0.40 -12.09 -13.99
C ASP A 66 1.53 -11.26 -14.60
N GLY A 67 2.48 -10.81 -13.77
CA GLY A 67 3.61 -10.00 -14.21
C GLY A 67 3.32 -8.52 -14.32
N LYS A 68 2.09 -8.10 -14.06
CA LYS A 68 1.71 -6.70 -14.11
C LYS A 68 1.91 -6.03 -12.76
N SER A 69 1.91 -4.71 -12.74
CA SER A 69 1.96 -3.93 -11.51
C SER A 69 0.90 -2.85 -11.52
N ALA A 70 0.50 -2.42 -10.32
CA ALA A 70 -0.43 -1.31 -10.15
C ALA A 70 0.22 -0.29 -9.23
N ASP A 71 0.26 0.96 -9.68
CA ASP A 71 0.85 2.05 -8.90
C ASP A 71 -0.26 3.00 -8.49
N VAL A 72 -0.25 3.38 -7.22
CA VAL A 72 -1.15 4.40 -6.68
C VAL A 72 -0.27 5.47 -6.05
N SER A 73 -0.46 6.72 -6.45
CA SER A 73 0.42 7.81 -6.05
C SER A 73 -0.29 8.80 -5.14
N ASN A 74 0.46 9.34 -4.21
CA ASN A 74 0.04 10.47 -3.37
C ASN A 74 -1.24 10.19 -2.59
N ILE A 75 -1.28 9.04 -1.92
CA ILE A 75 -2.40 8.67 -1.05
C ILE A 75 -2.15 9.25 0.34
N ASP A 76 -3.16 9.91 0.89
CA ASP A 76 -3.13 10.38 2.28
C ASP A 76 -3.68 9.29 3.18
N ILE A 77 -2.80 8.48 3.76
CA ILE A 77 -3.19 7.33 4.58
C ILE A 77 -3.73 7.72 5.96
N CYS A 78 -3.60 8.97 6.35
CA CYS A 78 -4.18 9.45 7.60
C CYS A 78 -5.64 9.85 7.43
N ALA A 79 -6.00 10.31 6.24
CA ALA A 79 -7.37 10.69 5.92
C ALA A 79 -8.15 9.52 5.29
N ASP A 80 -7.51 8.83 4.35
CA ASP A 80 -8.13 7.71 3.64
C ASP A 80 -7.40 6.43 4.00
N LYS A 81 -8.03 5.62 4.85
CA LYS A 81 -7.41 4.40 5.40
C LYS A 81 -7.78 3.16 4.60
N THR A 82 -8.23 3.33 3.38
CA THR A 82 -8.57 2.24 2.48
C THR A 82 -7.80 2.38 1.18
N VAL A 83 -7.16 1.31 0.75
CA VAL A 83 -6.44 1.26 -0.53
C VAL A 83 -7.16 0.24 -1.41
N ASP A 84 -7.67 0.71 -2.55
CA ASP A 84 -8.34 -0.14 -3.52
C ASP A 84 -7.41 -0.37 -4.71
N LEU A 85 -6.99 -1.62 -4.90
CA LEU A 85 -6.14 -2.00 -6.02
C LEU A 85 -7.05 -2.42 -7.17
N VAL A 86 -7.16 -1.56 -8.17
CA VAL A 86 -8.06 -1.76 -9.31
C VAL A 86 -7.27 -1.78 -10.63
N ASN A 87 -7.90 -2.29 -11.65
CA ASN A 87 -7.29 -2.31 -13.00
C ASN A 87 -7.18 -0.90 -13.58
#